data_6586093bcb60ff3d15aa9fa5bcdc751a
#
_entry.id   6586093bcb60ff3d15aa9fa5bcdc751a
#
_cell.length_a   1.000
_cell.length_b   1.000
_cell.length_c   1.000
_cell.angle_alpha   90.00
_cell.angle_beta   90.00
_cell.angle_gamma   90.00
#
_symmetry.space_group_name_H-M   'P 1'
#
loop_
_entity.id
_entity.type
_entity.pdbx_description
1 polymer ?
#
loop_
_entity_poly.entity_id
_entity_poly.type
_entity_poly.pdbx_seq_one_letter_code
_entity_poly.pdbx_strand_id
1 'polypeptide(L)'
;MNKLKFALFALAAMIVFTGCSIKKSDSEIIKINDIVITKSEFDKAYESAASNNMFSQMGIDIKDEPDNVFALMIREKVISELIVKALLNDEMEKNKITVSKEEFENAEKDLIGKFGSKEQFLQVLKLNGVSYDKFKKDMEEEIKMKKYVDSIAMVSVGESEAKKYYDENIEKFKYPKRVRASHILISSNPEQIKAKLKADNKDISDEELQAKTDEIMAKNRKKAEELQAKVKAAPKTFAKVAKENSQDAGSAIRGGDLGFFSKEEMVEPFAEKAFSMAPNTISEVVETPYGYHIIMVTDRSEAGTLSFEKAKKDIINYLESLDKVDILKNKIENLRREAKIEYFDENYNPENIQKKIQDSVKDNPEAQQTFENQEGQNQ
;
A
#
# COMPACT_ATOMS: atom_id res chain seq x y z
N MET A 1 8.60 -10.24 -6.75
CA MET A 1 9.17 -10.24 -5.38
C MET A 1 8.62 -9.19 -4.44
N ASN A 2 7.95 -8.14 -4.90
CA ASN A 2 7.42 -7.08 -4.00
C ASN A 2 6.04 -7.37 -3.37
N LYS A 3 5.31 -8.40 -3.82
CA LYS A 3 3.97 -8.72 -3.26
C LYS A 3 4.01 -9.64 -2.02
N LEU A 4 5.12 -10.35 -1.77
CA LEU A 4 5.26 -11.22 -0.60
C LEU A 4 5.60 -10.47 0.70
N LYS A 5 6.04 -9.21 0.62
CA LYS A 5 6.39 -8.38 1.79
C LYS A 5 5.21 -7.65 2.42
N PHE A 6 4.02 -7.72 1.83
CA PHE A 6 2.84 -6.96 2.28
C PHE A 6 1.89 -7.70 3.23
N ALA A 7 2.05 -9.00 3.44
CA ALA A 7 1.12 -9.78 4.26
C ALA A 7 1.21 -9.54 5.78
N LEU A 8 2.32 -8.97 6.27
CA LEU A 8 2.50 -8.64 7.69
C LEU A 8 2.00 -7.24 8.08
N PHE A 9 1.70 -6.36 7.11
CA PHE A 9 1.25 -4.98 7.36
C PHE A 9 -0.27 -4.82 7.42
N ALA A 10 -1.05 -5.81 7.02
CA ALA A 10 -2.50 -5.71 6.96
C ALA A 10 -3.21 -5.89 8.33
N LEU A 11 -2.49 -6.37 9.37
CA LEU A 11 -3.05 -6.46 10.74
C LEU A 11 -2.82 -5.18 11.57
N ALA A 12 -2.05 -4.22 11.06
CA ALA A 12 -1.58 -3.04 11.82
C ALA A 12 -2.38 -1.75 11.59
N ALA A 13 -3.60 -1.84 11.06
CA ALA A 13 -4.55 -0.72 11.18
C ALA A 13 -5.30 -0.78 12.51
N MET A 14 -4.63 -1.21 13.59
CA MET A 14 -5.19 -1.03 14.93
C MET A 14 -5.16 0.45 15.29
N ILE A 15 -6.34 1.01 15.42
CA ILE A 15 -6.56 2.38 15.85
C ILE A 15 -6.00 2.53 17.26
N VAL A 16 -4.90 3.26 17.39
CA VAL A 16 -4.25 3.49 18.68
C VAL A 16 -5.00 4.58 19.41
N PHE A 17 -5.63 4.23 20.51
CA PHE A 17 -6.13 5.18 21.49
C PHE A 17 -5.28 5.11 22.74
N THR A 18 -4.67 6.24 23.07
CA THR A 18 -4.00 6.43 24.36
C THR A 18 -5.05 6.42 25.46
N GLY A 19 -4.83 5.60 26.49
CA GLY A 19 -5.53 5.74 27.76
C GLY A 19 -5.38 7.17 28.27
N CYS A 20 -6.40 8.01 28.03
CA CYS A 20 -6.51 9.31 28.66
C CYS A 20 -7.14 9.09 30.03
N SER A 21 -6.58 9.71 31.04
CA SER A 21 -7.21 9.91 32.32
C SER A 21 -8.69 10.24 32.14
N ILE A 22 -9.55 9.40 32.66
CA ILE A 22 -11.01 9.50 32.61
C ILE A 22 -11.40 10.90 33.11
N LYS A 23 -11.79 11.79 32.20
CA LYS A 23 -12.59 12.95 32.58
C LYS A 23 -13.98 12.45 32.98
N LYS A 24 -14.45 12.86 34.13
CA LYS A 24 -15.65 12.44 34.85
C LYS A 24 -17.00 12.62 34.13
N SER A 25 -17.02 12.62 32.76
CA SER A 25 -18.23 12.84 31.95
C SER A 25 -18.28 11.99 30.65
N ASP A 26 -17.38 10.99 30.50
CA ASP A 26 -17.40 10.13 29.31
C ASP A 26 -18.31 8.92 29.59
N SER A 27 -19.32 8.68 28.75
CA SER A 27 -20.25 7.58 28.94
C SER A 27 -19.61 6.24 28.62
N GLU A 28 -19.75 5.30 29.53
CA GLU A 28 -19.38 3.91 29.33
C GLU A 28 -20.38 3.26 28.36
N ILE A 29 -19.90 2.62 27.32
CA ILE A 29 -20.77 1.97 26.30
C ILE A 29 -20.64 0.45 26.30
N ILE A 30 -19.46 -0.07 26.58
CA ILE A 30 -19.20 -1.51 26.65
C ILE A 30 -18.28 -1.79 27.85
N LYS A 31 -18.58 -2.84 28.60
CA LYS A 31 -17.70 -3.36 29.64
C LYS A 31 -17.28 -4.79 29.28
N ILE A 32 -15.98 -5.05 29.32
CA ILE A 32 -15.35 -6.33 29.01
C ILE A 32 -14.56 -6.77 30.25
N ASN A 33 -15.08 -7.71 31.03
CA ASN A 33 -14.56 -8.02 32.37
C ASN A 33 -14.45 -6.75 33.21
N ASP A 34 -13.24 -6.28 33.54
CA ASP A 34 -12.99 -5.06 34.31
C ASP A 34 -12.61 -3.85 33.42
N ILE A 35 -12.57 -4.03 32.08
CA ILE A 35 -12.19 -2.98 31.12
C ILE A 35 -13.46 -2.30 30.60
N VAL A 36 -13.42 -0.97 30.54
CA VAL A 36 -14.50 -0.16 30.00
C VAL A 36 -14.07 0.49 28.69
N ILE A 37 -14.93 0.39 27.68
CA ILE A 37 -14.83 1.16 26.44
C ILE A 37 -15.80 2.32 26.56
N THR A 38 -15.29 3.53 26.34
CA THR A 38 -16.08 4.75 26.44
C THR A 38 -16.59 5.21 25.06
N LYS A 39 -17.62 6.04 25.07
CA LYS A 39 -18.15 6.66 23.87
C LYS A 39 -17.10 7.49 23.13
N SER A 40 -16.26 8.22 23.86
CA SER A 40 -15.17 9.02 23.26
C SER A 40 -14.13 8.16 22.53
N GLU A 41 -13.81 6.97 23.06
CA GLU A 41 -12.91 6.02 22.40
C GLU A 41 -13.55 5.48 21.12
N PHE A 42 -14.82 5.11 21.19
CA PHE A 42 -15.56 4.68 20.01
C PHE A 42 -15.66 5.79 18.97
N ASP A 43 -16.09 7.01 19.34
CA ASP A 43 -16.28 8.12 18.40
C ASP A 43 -14.97 8.43 17.63
N LYS A 44 -13.83 8.44 18.31
CA LYS A 44 -12.52 8.64 17.66
C LYS A 44 -12.17 7.51 16.69
N ALA A 45 -12.42 6.27 17.09
CA ALA A 45 -12.18 5.10 16.25
C ALA A 45 -13.08 5.12 15.01
N TYR A 46 -14.37 5.40 15.23
CA TYR A 46 -15.35 5.50 14.18
C TYR A 46 -15.03 6.63 13.18
N GLU A 47 -14.68 7.82 13.68
CA GLU A 47 -14.30 8.94 12.83
C GLU A 47 -13.07 8.63 11.96
N SER A 48 -12.07 7.97 12.55
CA SER A 48 -10.89 7.53 11.80
C SER A 48 -11.25 6.49 10.73
N ALA A 49 -12.06 5.49 11.07
CA ALA A 49 -12.51 4.46 10.13
C ALA A 49 -13.40 5.04 9.03
N ALA A 50 -14.31 5.94 9.39
CA ALA A 50 -15.23 6.61 8.46
C ALA A 50 -14.50 7.56 7.49
N SER A 51 -13.38 8.17 7.89
CA SER A 51 -12.61 9.08 7.05
C SER A 51 -11.70 8.36 6.06
N ASN A 52 -11.26 7.14 6.38
CA ASN A 52 -10.24 6.39 5.62
C ASN A 52 -10.80 5.21 4.83
N ASN A 53 -12.13 5.12 4.64
CA ASN A 53 -12.73 4.01 3.93
C ASN A 53 -12.94 4.29 2.43
N MET A 54 -13.23 3.22 1.69
CA MET A 54 -13.48 3.27 0.25
C MET A 54 -14.74 4.10 -0.09
N PHE A 55 -15.73 4.16 0.80
CA PHE A 55 -16.99 4.89 0.57
C PHE A 55 -16.78 6.40 0.59
N SER A 56 -15.91 6.91 1.49
CA SER A 56 -15.55 8.33 1.49
C SER A 56 -14.79 8.73 0.23
N GLN A 57 -14.00 7.82 -0.35
CA GLN A 57 -13.33 8.03 -1.64
C GLN A 57 -14.32 8.04 -2.82
N MET A 58 -15.46 7.37 -2.68
CA MET A 58 -16.57 7.37 -3.64
C MET A 58 -17.53 8.55 -3.45
N GLY A 59 -17.26 9.46 -2.50
CA GLY A 59 -18.10 10.62 -2.22
C GLY A 59 -19.35 10.30 -1.39
N ILE A 60 -19.43 9.12 -0.77
CA ILE A 60 -20.54 8.75 0.11
C ILE A 60 -20.20 9.26 1.53
N ASP A 61 -20.95 10.25 2.00
CA ASP A 61 -20.80 10.75 3.37
C ASP A 61 -21.65 9.91 4.32
N ILE A 62 -20.95 9.03 5.07
CA ILE A 62 -21.56 8.12 6.04
C ILE A 62 -21.68 8.73 7.44
N LYS A 63 -21.20 9.98 7.65
CA LYS A 63 -21.23 10.63 8.96
C LYS A 63 -22.61 11.22 9.28
N ASP A 64 -23.31 11.69 8.26
CA ASP A 64 -24.59 12.36 8.43
C ASP A 64 -25.80 11.41 8.46
N GLU A 65 -25.58 10.12 8.13
CA GLU A 65 -26.62 9.08 8.10
C GLU A 65 -26.24 7.89 8.99
N PRO A 66 -26.40 7.98 10.33
CA PRO A 66 -25.94 6.97 11.26
C PRO A 66 -26.62 5.59 11.13
N ASP A 67 -27.80 5.53 10.51
CA ASP A 67 -28.54 4.29 10.24
C ASP A 67 -28.37 3.78 8.79
N ASN A 68 -27.52 4.45 7.98
CA ASN A 68 -27.11 3.94 6.68
C ASN A 68 -26.38 2.62 6.85
N VAL A 69 -26.65 1.64 5.97
CA VAL A 69 -26.07 0.29 6.05
C VAL A 69 -24.53 0.30 6.13
N PHE A 70 -23.87 1.18 5.40
CA PHE A 70 -22.40 1.31 5.45
C PHE A 70 -21.90 1.91 6.76
N ALA A 71 -22.64 2.88 7.33
CA ALA A 71 -22.34 3.43 8.64
C ALA A 71 -22.48 2.37 9.74
N LEU A 72 -23.52 1.52 9.66
CA LEU A 72 -23.72 0.40 10.57
C LEU A 72 -22.61 -0.65 10.44
N MET A 73 -22.16 -0.99 9.23
CA MET A 73 -21.05 -1.92 9.00
C MET A 73 -19.73 -1.39 9.59
N ILE A 74 -19.43 -0.10 9.42
CA ILE A 74 -18.25 0.50 10.02
C ILE A 74 -18.37 0.53 11.54
N ARG A 75 -19.55 0.82 12.08
CA ARG A 75 -19.81 0.80 13.52
C ARG A 75 -19.55 -0.59 14.11
N GLU A 76 -20.11 -1.63 13.52
CA GLU A 76 -19.92 -3.03 13.94
C GLU A 76 -18.44 -3.44 13.90
N LYS A 77 -17.75 -3.10 12.81
CA LYS A 77 -16.32 -3.34 12.67
C LYS A 77 -15.51 -2.66 13.77
N VAL A 78 -15.75 -1.36 14.02
CA VAL A 78 -15.04 -0.58 15.06
C VAL A 78 -15.26 -1.15 16.44
N ILE A 79 -16.51 -1.53 16.77
CA ILE A 79 -16.82 -2.18 18.04
C ILE A 79 -16.05 -3.48 18.18
N SER A 80 -16.07 -4.32 17.15
CA SER A 80 -15.34 -5.59 17.12
C SER A 80 -13.84 -5.40 17.33
N GLU A 81 -13.25 -4.41 16.67
CA GLU A 81 -11.82 -4.06 16.80
C GLU A 81 -11.49 -3.55 18.21
N LEU A 82 -12.32 -2.69 18.79
CA LEU A 82 -12.13 -2.20 20.17
C LEU A 82 -12.21 -3.32 21.22
N ILE A 83 -13.17 -4.24 21.06
CA ILE A 83 -13.29 -5.42 21.93
C ILE A 83 -12.04 -6.30 21.83
N VAL A 84 -11.60 -6.63 20.61
CA VAL A 84 -10.38 -7.43 20.39
C VAL A 84 -9.16 -6.76 20.98
N LYS A 85 -9.01 -5.45 20.76
CA LYS A 85 -7.90 -4.67 21.31
C LYS A 85 -7.89 -4.71 22.84
N ALA A 86 -9.04 -4.50 23.47
CA ALA A 86 -9.17 -4.55 24.92
C ALA A 86 -8.76 -5.93 25.48
N LEU A 87 -9.28 -7.00 24.87
CA LEU A 87 -8.95 -8.37 25.27
C LEU A 87 -7.46 -8.71 25.09
N LEU A 88 -6.84 -8.30 23.96
CA LEU A 88 -5.42 -8.56 23.73
C LEU A 88 -4.53 -7.72 24.65
N ASN A 89 -4.89 -6.47 24.96
CA ASN A 89 -4.14 -5.64 25.91
C ASN A 89 -4.18 -6.26 27.31
N ASP A 90 -5.35 -6.68 27.79
CA ASP A 90 -5.50 -7.38 29.08
C ASP A 90 -4.64 -8.65 29.12
N GLU A 91 -4.68 -9.43 28.05
CA GLU A 91 -3.88 -10.66 27.94
C GLU A 91 -2.37 -10.37 27.94
N MET A 92 -1.93 -9.33 27.20
CA MET A 92 -0.52 -8.91 27.19
C MET A 92 -0.08 -8.40 28.57
N GLU A 93 -0.93 -7.70 29.31
CA GLU A 93 -0.65 -7.23 30.67
C GLU A 93 -0.54 -8.42 31.64
N LYS A 94 -1.48 -9.38 31.60
CA LYS A 94 -1.45 -10.61 32.40
C LYS A 94 -0.18 -11.42 32.14
N ASN A 95 0.29 -11.46 30.90
CA ASN A 95 1.52 -12.16 30.50
C ASN A 95 2.78 -11.29 30.69
N LYS A 96 2.66 -10.08 31.25
CA LYS A 96 3.77 -9.15 31.52
C LYS A 96 4.60 -8.83 30.27
N ILE A 97 3.96 -8.71 29.11
CA ILE A 97 4.62 -8.35 27.87
C ILE A 97 4.98 -6.87 27.92
N THR A 98 6.27 -6.56 27.95
CA THR A 98 6.80 -5.19 27.97
C THR A 98 7.81 -4.98 26.86
N VAL A 99 8.04 -3.73 26.47
CA VAL A 99 9.06 -3.33 25.49
C VAL A 99 10.18 -2.62 26.24
N SER A 100 11.40 -3.15 26.13
CA SER A 100 12.56 -2.49 26.70
C SER A 100 12.97 -1.30 25.78
N LYS A 101 13.71 -0.36 26.36
CA LYS A 101 14.25 0.78 25.63
C LYS A 101 15.13 0.32 24.45
N GLU A 102 15.95 -0.71 24.66
CA GLU A 102 16.82 -1.27 23.63
C GLU A 102 16.04 -1.89 22.45
N GLU A 103 14.99 -2.67 22.74
CA GLU A 103 14.12 -3.24 21.70
C GLU A 103 13.48 -2.14 20.86
N PHE A 104 12.99 -1.07 21.52
CA PHE A 104 12.40 0.06 20.83
C PHE A 104 13.40 0.79 19.94
N GLU A 105 14.58 1.14 20.49
CA GLU A 105 15.63 1.87 19.77
C GLU A 105 16.15 1.08 18.56
N ASN A 106 16.30 -0.24 18.69
CA ASN A 106 16.70 -1.10 17.58
C ASN A 106 15.64 -1.15 16.47
N ALA A 107 14.38 -1.33 16.84
CA ALA A 107 13.28 -1.35 15.87
C ALA A 107 13.11 0.02 15.17
N GLU A 108 13.23 1.12 15.92
CA GLU A 108 13.20 2.47 15.35
C GLU A 108 14.35 2.70 14.35
N LYS A 109 15.56 2.31 14.72
CA LYS A 109 16.76 2.41 13.87
C LYS A 109 16.60 1.63 12.57
N ASP A 110 16.11 0.39 12.66
CA ASP A 110 15.89 -0.46 11.48
C ASP A 110 14.83 0.13 10.55
N LEU A 111 13.76 0.69 11.12
CA LEU A 111 12.73 1.37 10.33
C LEU A 111 13.27 2.63 9.65
N ILE A 112 13.92 3.52 10.41
CA ILE A 112 14.53 4.75 9.87
C ILE A 112 15.54 4.42 8.75
N GLY A 113 16.31 3.34 8.91
CA GLY A 113 17.26 2.90 7.89
C GLY A 113 16.63 2.61 6.52
N LYS A 114 15.36 2.20 6.49
CA LYS A 114 14.60 1.99 5.24
C LYS A 114 14.25 3.29 4.50
N PHE A 115 14.24 4.42 5.21
CA PHE A 115 13.96 5.75 4.67
C PHE A 115 15.24 6.56 4.35
N GLY A 116 16.42 5.98 4.61
CA GLY A 116 17.70 6.61 4.34
C GLY A 116 18.22 7.50 5.49
N SER A 117 17.39 8.40 6.05
CA SER A 117 17.75 9.20 7.23
C SER A 117 16.55 9.51 8.13
N LYS A 118 16.84 9.94 9.36
CA LYS A 118 15.81 10.36 10.32
C LYS A 118 15.03 11.59 9.81
N GLU A 119 15.69 12.50 9.14
CA GLU A 119 15.07 13.71 8.58
C GLU A 119 14.06 13.34 7.49
N GLN A 120 14.42 12.42 6.58
CA GLN A 120 13.52 11.91 5.53
C GLN A 120 12.34 11.17 6.15
N PHE A 121 12.58 10.34 7.16
CA PHE A 121 11.53 9.65 7.88
C PHE A 121 10.53 10.63 8.54
N LEU A 122 11.03 11.63 9.28
CA LEU A 122 10.18 12.66 9.91
C LEU A 122 9.38 13.47 8.89
N GLN A 123 9.96 13.72 7.71
CA GLN A 123 9.26 14.39 6.62
C GLN A 123 8.09 13.53 6.10
N VAL A 124 8.28 12.21 5.98
CA VAL A 124 7.21 11.28 5.59
C VAL A 124 6.10 11.25 6.64
N LEU A 125 6.42 11.19 7.93
CA LEU A 125 5.41 11.28 8.99
C LEU A 125 4.59 12.58 8.89
N LYS A 126 5.26 13.71 8.70
CA LYS A 126 4.62 15.02 8.58
C LYS A 126 3.69 15.09 7.36
N LEU A 127 4.11 14.56 6.21
CA LEU A 127 3.29 14.52 4.99
C LEU A 127 2.02 13.68 5.18
N ASN A 128 2.09 12.65 6.04
CA ASN A 128 0.95 11.80 6.38
C ASN A 128 0.17 12.28 7.62
N GLY A 129 0.48 13.46 8.16
CA GLY A 129 -0.22 14.02 9.32
C GLY A 129 0.02 13.26 10.65
N VAL A 130 1.09 12.45 10.72
CA VAL A 130 1.41 11.63 11.91
C VAL A 130 2.44 12.35 12.76
N SER A 131 2.13 12.60 14.05
CA SER A 131 3.13 13.13 14.98
C SER A 131 4.15 12.05 15.38
N TYR A 132 5.38 12.47 15.67
CA TYR A 132 6.42 11.53 16.10
C TYR A 132 6.07 10.83 17.43
N ASP A 133 5.35 11.50 18.33
CA ASP A 133 4.90 10.88 19.60
C ASP A 133 3.81 9.83 19.37
N LYS A 134 2.90 10.07 18.40
CA LYS A 134 1.94 9.06 17.99
C LYS A 134 2.66 7.86 17.38
N PHE A 135 3.59 8.10 16.47
CA PHE A 135 4.41 7.05 15.86
C PHE A 135 5.13 6.18 16.92
N LYS A 136 5.73 6.79 17.96
CA LYS A 136 6.41 6.03 19.02
C LYS A 136 5.45 5.10 19.78
N LYS A 137 4.26 5.56 20.08
CA LYS A 137 3.23 4.76 20.76
C LYS A 137 2.76 3.60 19.89
N ASP A 138 2.46 3.89 18.63
CA ASP A 138 2.03 2.88 17.66
C ASP A 138 3.10 1.78 17.50
N MET A 139 4.35 2.17 17.41
CA MET A 139 5.49 1.26 17.31
C MET A 139 5.68 0.41 18.57
N GLU A 140 5.52 0.99 19.76
CA GLU A 140 5.59 0.24 21.03
C GLU A 140 4.48 -0.81 21.10
N GLU A 141 3.25 -0.48 20.71
CA GLU A 141 2.14 -1.43 20.64
C GLU A 141 2.40 -2.54 19.63
N GLU A 142 2.98 -2.22 18.46
CA GLU A 142 3.35 -3.20 17.45
C GLU A 142 4.42 -4.18 17.99
N ILE A 143 5.44 -3.68 18.67
CA ILE A 143 6.47 -4.52 19.29
C ILE A 143 5.87 -5.41 20.38
N LYS A 144 4.99 -4.88 21.23
CA LYS A 144 4.27 -5.66 22.25
C LYS A 144 3.46 -6.79 21.62
N MET A 145 2.67 -6.48 20.60
CA MET A 145 1.86 -7.45 19.88
C MET A 145 2.72 -8.55 19.26
N LYS A 146 3.81 -8.16 18.59
CA LYS A 146 4.74 -9.14 18.03
C LYS A 146 5.32 -10.07 19.09
N LYS A 147 5.77 -9.52 20.22
CA LYS A 147 6.30 -10.31 21.36
C LYS A 147 5.24 -11.26 21.91
N TYR A 148 4.01 -10.79 22.04
CA TYR A 148 2.91 -11.63 22.50
C TYR A 148 2.64 -12.77 21.53
N VAL A 149 2.50 -12.50 20.23
CA VAL A 149 2.30 -13.54 19.21
C VAL A 149 3.46 -14.54 19.22
N ASP A 150 4.69 -14.07 19.28
CA ASP A 150 5.88 -14.95 19.37
C ASP A 150 5.89 -15.81 20.64
N SER A 151 5.28 -15.34 21.74
CA SER A 151 5.18 -16.09 22.99
C SER A 151 4.11 -17.19 22.98
N ILE A 152 3.02 -17.00 22.24
CA ILE A 152 1.92 -17.99 22.14
C ILE A 152 2.03 -18.91 20.95
N ALA A 153 2.81 -18.53 19.93
CA ALA A 153 2.97 -19.26 18.68
C ALA A 153 4.43 -19.66 18.46
N MET A 154 4.85 -20.74 19.13
CA MET A 154 6.13 -21.40 18.83
C MET A 154 5.98 -22.26 17.58
N VAL A 155 6.03 -21.61 16.42
CA VAL A 155 5.88 -22.26 15.10
C VAL A 155 7.25 -22.52 14.51
N SER A 156 7.41 -23.67 13.89
CA SER A 156 8.63 -24.01 13.16
C SER A 156 8.25 -24.82 11.92
N VAL A 157 8.35 -24.17 10.78
CA VAL A 157 8.10 -24.78 9.47
C VAL A 157 9.35 -25.51 8.99
N GLY A 158 9.22 -26.81 8.72
CA GLY A 158 10.32 -27.65 8.25
C GLY A 158 10.65 -27.42 6.76
N GLU A 159 11.88 -27.80 6.37
CA GLU A 159 12.32 -27.72 4.97
C GLU A 159 11.42 -28.51 4.01
N SER A 160 10.92 -29.67 4.46
CA SER A 160 10.02 -30.52 3.66
C SER A 160 8.71 -29.82 3.34
N GLU A 161 8.15 -29.09 4.30
CA GLU A 161 6.91 -28.33 4.13
C GLU A 161 7.11 -27.11 3.22
N ALA A 162 8.20 -26.38 3.45
CA ALA A 162 8.60 -25.29 2.57
C ALA A 162 8.83 -25.77 1.13
N LYS A 163 9.43 -26.94 0.95
CA LYS A 163 9.63 -27.55 -0.38
C LYS A 163 8.32 -27.94 -1.05
N LYS A 164 7.39 -28.52 -0.28
CA LYS A 164 6.04 -28.85 -0.75
C LYS A 164 5.33 -27.57 -1.24
N TYR A 165 5.33 -26.51 -0.42
CA TYR A 165 4.74 -25.21 -0.82
C TYR A 165 5.35 -24.69 -2.11
N TYR A 166 6.67 -24.73 -2.24
CA TYR A 166 7.38 -24.29 -3.43
C TYR A 166 6.92 -25.06 -4.68
N ASP A 167 6.84 -26.39 -4.60
CA ASP A 167 6.48 -27.26 -5.71
C ASP A 167 5.03 -27.05 -6.14
N GLU A 168 4.11 -26.94 -5.17
CA GLU A 168 2.69 -26.68 -5.41
C GLU A 168 2.40 -25.28 -5.93
N ASN A 169 3.32 -24.31 -5.70
CA ASN A 169 3.17 -22.93 -6.08
C ASN A 169 4.25 -22.44 -7.04
N ILE A 170 4.84 -23.31 -7.85
CA ILE A 170 6.01 -23.02 -8.71
C ILE A 170 5.79 -21.79 -9.60
N GLU A 171 4.56 -21.53 -10.05
CA GLU A 171 4.21 -20.37 -10.86
C GLU A 171 4.47 -19.02 -10.14
N LYS A 172 4.34 -18.98 -8.80
CA LYS A 172 4.61 -17.77 -8.00
C LYS A 172 6.10 -17.42 -7.96
N PHE A 173 6.96 -18.37 -8.27
CA PHE A 173 8.42 -18.21 -8.26
C PHE A 173 8.99 -17.95 -9.66
N LYS A 174 8.16 -17.96 -10.69
CA LYS A 174 8.56 -17.56 -12.03
C LYS A 174 8.71 -16.04 -12.12
N TYR A 175 9.71 -15.62 -12.85
CA TYR A 175 9.89 -14.21 -13.19
C TYR A 175 10.08 -14.09 -14.72
N PRO A 176 9.46 -13.06 -15.32
CA PRO A 176 9.56 -12.85 -16.75
C PRO A 176 10.96 -12.37 -17.13
N LYS A 177 11.23 -12.45 -18.43
CA LYS A 177 12.37 -11.76 -19.03
C LYS A 177 12.30 -10.27 -18.71
N ARG A 178 13.43 -9.66 -18.33
CA ARG A 178 13.54 -8.25 -17.97
C ARG A 178 14.69 -7.57 -18.69
N VAL A 179 14.52 -6.30 -18.92
CA VAL A 179 15.53 -5.43 -19.52
C VAL A 179 15.79 -4.29 -18.53
N ARG A 180 17.07 -3.96 -18.32
CA ARG A 180 17.45 -2.72 -17.67
C ARG A 180 17.79 -1.69 -18.72
N ALA A 181 17.17 -0.53 -18.65
CA ALA A 181 17.44 0.54 -19.59
C ALA A 181 17.45 1.91 -18.90
N SER A 182 18.15 2.82 -19.56
CA SER A 182 18.03 4.26 -19.30
C SER A 182 17.31 4.91 -20.48
N HIS A 183 16.57 5.99 -20.23
CA HIS A 183 15.94 6.74 -21.30
C HIS A 183 16.09 8.27 -21.16
N ILE A 184 15.87 8.94 -22.28
CA ILE A 184 15.68 10.39 -22.35
C ILE A 184 14.30 10.59 -22.96
N LEU A 185 13.42 11.32 -22.25
CA LEU A 185 12.09 11.67 -22.72
C LEU A 185 12.03 13.14 -23.13
N ILE A 186 11.58 13.40 -24.36
CA ILE A 186 11.09 14.70 -24.79
C ILE A 186 9.57 14.60 -24.84
N SER A 187 8.92 15.15 -23.82
CA SER A 187 7.46 15.09 -23.68
C SER A 187 6.77 15.75 -24.87
N SER A 188 5.85 15.03 -25.50
CA SER A 188 5.15 15.48 -26.69
C SER A 188 3.78 14.79 -26.82
N ASN A 189 3.01 14.83 -25.73
CA ASN A 189 1.65 14.32 -25.74
C ASN A 189 0.73 15.33 -26.46
N PRO A 190 0.07 14.97 -27.56
CA PRO A 190 -0.75 15.91 -28.36
C PRO A 190 -1.89 16.54 -27.55
N GLU A 191 -2.54 15.76 -26.68
CA GLU A 191 -3.67 16.25 -25.89
C GLU A 191 -3.24 17.27 -24.83
N GLN A 192 -2.07 17.05 -24.21
CA GLN A 192 -1.50 18.00 -23.26
C GLN A 192 -1.06 19.29 -23.95
N ILE A 193 -0.49 19.18 -25.15
CA ILE A 193 -0.11 20.34 -25.97
C ILE A 193 -1.37 21.15 -26.34
N LYS A 194 -2.42 20.49 -26.84
CA LYS A 194 -3.69 21.13 -27.17
C LYS A 194 -4.33 21.79 -25.96
N ALA A 195 -4.36 21.09 -24.82
CA ALA A 195 -4.91 21.64 -23.57
C ALA A 195 -4.18 22.92 -23.14
N LYS A 196 -2.84 22.91 -23.22
CA LYS A 196 -2.04 24.09 -22.92
C LYS A 196 -2.29 25.25 -23.89
N LEU A 197 -2.32 24.98 -25.19
CA LEU A 197 -2.60 26.00 -26.22
C LEU A 197 -4.00 26.62 -26.02
N LYS A 198 -5.02 25.82 -25.68
CA LYS A 198 -6.37 26.32 -25.35
C LYS A 198 -6.41 27.11 -24.04
N ALA A 199 -5.59 26.76 -23.05
CA ALA A 199 -5.48 27.53 -21.81
C ALA A 199 -4.82 28.90 -22.04
N ASP A 200 -3.80 28.96 -22.91
CA ASP A 200 -3.08 30.17 -23.26
C ASP A 200 -3.89 31.09 -24.22
N ASN A 201 -4.73 30.53 -25.08
CA ASN A 201 -5.64 31.24 -25.99
C ASN A 201 -6.98 30.50 -26.12
N LYS A 202 -8.00 31.00 -25.41
CA LYS A 202 -9.34 30.36 -25.37
C LYS A 202 -10.08 30.46 -26.71
N ASP A 203 -9.75 31.44 -27.56
CA ASP A 203 -10.41 31.69 -28.84
C ASP A 203 -9.66 31.08 -30.04
N ILE A 204 -8.69 30.20 -29.78
CA ILE A 204 -7.92 29.51 -30.82
C ILE A 204 -8.85 28.59 -31.64
N SER A 205 -8.83 28.72 -32.96
CA SER A 205 -9.59 27.84 -33.85
C SER A 205 -9.01 26.40 -33.84
N ASP A 206 -9.84 25.42 -34.15
CA ASP A 206 -9.40 24.01 -34.20
C ASP A 206 -8.30 23.78 -35.26
N GLU A 207 -8.36 24.50 -36.40
CA GLU A 207 -7.32 24.43 -37.44
C GLU A 207 -5.98 25.00 -36.93
N GLU A 208 -6.01 26.17 -36.30
CA GLU A 208 -4.80 26.79 -35.73
C GLU A 208 -4.26 25.97 -34.57
N LEU A 209 -5.14 25.41 -33.73
CA LEU A 209 -4.79 24.52 -32.63
C LEU A 209 -4.04 23.28 -33.14
N GLN A 210 -4.56 22.65 -34.21
CA GLN A 210 -3.92 21.47 -34.80
C GLN A 210 -2.58 21.85 -35.42
N ALA A 211 -2.51 22.91 -36.21
CA ALA A 211 -1.28 23.38 -36.86
C ALA A 211 -0.17 23.68 -35.83
N LYS A 212 -0.50 24.39 -34.73
CA LYS A 212 0.46 24.68 -33.66
C LYS A 212 0.87 23.42 -32.89
N THR A 213 -0.06 22.48 -32.71
CA THR A 213 0.26 21.18 -32.11
C THR A 213 1.30 20.43 -32.93
N ASP A 214 1.06 20.33 -34.22
CA ASP A 214 1.96 19.64 -35.17
C ASP A 214 3.33 20.31 -35.24
N GLU A 215 3.39 21.64 -35.23
CA GLU A 215 4.65 22.40 -35.19
C GLU A 215 5.44 22.09 -33.90
N ILE A 216 4.79 22.08 -32.76
CA ILE A 216 5.43 21.77 -31.46
C ILE A 216 5.93 20.32 -31.46
N MET A 217 5.13 19.36 -31.95
CA MET A 217 5.51 17.95 -32.06
C MET A 217 6.71 17.78 -32.98
N ALA A 218 6.73 18.43 -34.16
CA ALA A 218 7.86 18.37 -35.08
C ALA A 218 9.13 18.95 -34.46
N LYS A 219 9.04 20.06 -33.74
CA LYS A 219 10.16 20.66 -32.99
C LYS A 219 10.70 19.73 -31.91
N ASN A 220 9.80 19.08 -31.15
CA ASN A 220 10.18 18.15 -30.10
C ASN A 220 10.83 16.88 -30.68
N ARG A 221 10.34 16.39 -31.80
CA ARG A 221 10.94 15.26 -32.52
C ARG A 221 12.36 15.60 -32.99
N LYS A 222 12.54 16.76 -33.61
CA LYS A 222 13.87 17.24 -34.01
C LYS A 222 14.84 17.33 -32.85
N LYS A 223 14.37 17.86 -31.70
CA LYS A 223 15.18 17.89 -30.48
C LYS A 223 15.57 16.49 -30.01
N ALA A 224 14.65 15.53 -30.04
CA ALA A 224 14.94 14.14 -29.69
C ALA A 224 15.98 13.53 -30.64
N GLU A 225 15.88 13.76 -31.96
CA GLU A 225 16.85 13.32 -32.97
C GLU A 225 18.23 13.91 -32.74
N GLU A 226 18.34 15.21 -32.43
CA GLU A 226 19.61 15.88 -32.09
C GLU A 226 20.26 15.28 -30.83
N LEU A 227 19.45 15.01 -29.78
CA LEU A 227 19.96 14.38 -28.56
C LEU A 227 20.37 12.92 -28.83
N GLN A 228 19.61 12.19 -29.62
CA GLN A 228 19.92 10.84 -30.01
C GLN A 228 21.27 10.77 -30.79
N ALA A 229 21.48 11.63 -31.78
CA ALA A 229 22.74 11.72 -32.49
C ALA A 229 23.90 12.01 -31.52
N LYS A 230 23.71 12.95 -30.57
CA LYS A 230 24.71 13.31 -29.56
C LYS A 230 25.09 12.11 -28.68
N VAL A 231 24.10 11.35 -28.15
CA VAL A 231 24.41 10.20 -27.31
C VAL A 231 24.93 9.01 -28.08
N LYS A 232 24.55 8.82 -29.36
CA LYS A 232 25.13 7.79 -30.22
C LYS A 232 26.62 8.08 -30.52
N ALA A 233 26.98 9.33 -30.76
CA ALA A 233 28.37 9.72 -30.99
C ALA A 233 29.22 9.56 -29.69
N ALA A 234 28.63 9.73 -28.51
CA ALA A 234 29.33 9.64 -27.23
C ALA A 234 28.49 8.91 -26.18
N PRO A 235 28.34 7.56 -26.22
CA PRO A 235 27.44 6.78 -25.39
C PRO A 235 27.66 6.99 -23.88
N LYS A 236 28.88 7.19 -23.45
CA LYS A 236 29.23 7.45 -22.04
C LYS A 236 28.61 8.73 -21.48
N THR A 237 28.15 9.63 -22.33
CA THR A 237 27.48 10.88 -21.91
C THR A 237 25.98 10.72 -21.69
N PHE A 238 25.41 9.56 -21.93
CA PHE A 238 23.96 9.33 -21.90
C PHE A 238 23.34 9.81 -20.59
N ALA A 239 23.88 9.38 -19.46
CA ALA A 239 23.38 9.75 -18.13
C ALA A 239 23.44 11.28 -17.88
N LYS A 240 24.49 11.95 -18.37
CA LYS A 240 24.61 13.42 -18.30
C LYS A 240 23.54 14.09 -19.16
N VAL A 241 23.40 13.65 -20.41
CA VAL A 241 22.40 14.21 -21.33
C VAL A 241 20.99 13.98 -20.82
N ALA A 242 20.70 12.80 -20.21
CA ALA A 242 19.42 12.52 -19.57
C ALA A 242 19.13 13.47 -18.40
N LYS A 243 20.09 13.70 -17.52
CA LYS A 243 19.94 14.66 -16.40
C LYS A 243 19.64 16.08 -16.87
N GLU A 244 20.26 16.50 -17.97
CA GLU A 244 20.16 17.87 -18.47
C GLU A 244 18.92 18.10 -19.35
N ASN A 245 18.39 17.06 -20.02
CA ASN A 245 17.39 17.24 -21.09
C ASN A 245 16.13 16.39 -20.94
N SER A 246 16.16 15.30 -20.17
CA SER A 246 14.99 14.43 -20.02
C SER A 246 13.90 15.13 -19.24
N GLN A 247 12.67 15.03 -19.73
CA GLN A 247 11.46 15.54 -19.10
C GLN A 247 10.74 14.49 -18.22
N ASP A 248 11.33 13.30 -18.10
CA ASP A 248 10.93 12.34 -17.06
C ASP A 248 11.65 12.65 -15.76
N ALA A 249 11.02 13.46 -14.91
CA ALA A 249 11.58 13.88 -13.64
C ALA A 249 11.94 12.70 -12.71
N GLY A 250 11.21 11.58 -12.83
CA GLY A 250 11.40 10.40 -12.00
C GLY A 250 12.74 9.69 -12.26
N SER A 251 13.19 9.62 -13.51
CA SER A 251 14.45 8.94 -13.88
C SER A 251 15.58 9.93 -14.21
N ALA A 252 15.28 11.14 -14.66
CA ALA A 252 16.30 12.13 -15.07
C ALA A 252 17.40 12.35 -14.03
N ILE A 253 17.02 12.51 -12.75
CA ILE A 253 17.98 12.68 -11.63
C ILE A 253 18.97 11.52 -11.48
N ARG A 254 18.54 10.30 -11.90
CA ARG A 254 19.36 9.09 -11.94
C ARG A 254 20.02 8.84 -13.29
N GLY A 255 20.09 9.86 -14.18
CA GLY A 255 20.66 9.73 -15.52
C GLY A 255 19.76 8.93 -16.48
N GLY A 256 18.46 8.93 -16.24
CA GLY A 256 17.46 8.23 -17.04
C GLY A 256 17.27 6.76 -16.66
N ASP A 257 17.95 6.24 -15.61
CA ASP A 257 17.88 4.81 -15.23
C ASP A 257 16.49 4.43 -14.71
N LEU A 258 15.85 3.50 -15.42
CA LEU A 258 14.54 2.93 -15.09
C LEU A 258 14.63 1.65 -14.23
N GLY A 259 15.85 1.12 -14.03
CA GLY A 259 16.02 -0.20 -13.45
C GLY A 259 15.61 -1.33 -14.39
N PHE A 260 15.43 -2.53 -13.82
CA PHE A 260 14.90 -3.68 -14.56
C PHE A 260 13.38 -3.64 -14.63
N PHE A 261 12.82 -3.83 -15.82
CA PHE A 261 11.39 -3.92 -16.08
C PHE A 261 11.06 -5.09 -17.00
N SER A 262 9.84 -5.62 -16.87
CA SER A 262 9.24 -6.59 -17.80
C SER A 262 8.54 -5.88 -18.95
N LYS A 263 8.14 -6.64 -19.98
CA LYS A 263 7.48 -6.06 -21.18
C LYS A 263 6.15 -5.39 -20.81
N GLU A 264 5.43 -5.96 -19.85
CA GLU A 264 4.11 -5.54 -19.40
C GLU A 264 4.12 -4.28 -18.50
N GLU A 265 5.30 -3.92 -17.98
CA GLU A 265 5.47 -2.73 -17.10
C GLU A 265 5.66 -1.43 -17.91
N MET A 266 5.79 -1.50 -19.24
CA MET A 266 6.04 -0.36 -20.11
C MET A 266 5.02 -0.27 -21.23
N VAL A 267 4.82 0.92 -21.79
CA VAL A 267 3.99 1.11 -22.98
C VAL A 267 4.59 0.36 -24.17
N GLU A 268 3.71 -0.24 -24.99
CA GLU A 268 4.08 -1.21 -26.02
C GLU A 268 5.22 -0.75 -26.95
N PRO A 269 5.21 0.46 -27.57
CA PRO A 269 6.29 0.87 -28.47
C PRO A 269 7.66 0.96 -27.77
N PHE A 270 7.67 1.40 -26.50
CA PHE A 270 8.89 1.47 -25.70
C PHE A 270 9.39 0.08 -25.34
N ALA A 271 8.48 -0.79 -24.86
CA ALA A 271 8.79 -2.15 -24.45
C ALA A 271 9.35 -2.96 -25.65
N GLU A 272 8.66 -2.94 -26.79
CA GLU A 272 9.08 -3.66 -27.98
C GLU A 272 10.49 -3.25 -28.44
N LYS A 273 10.74 -1.93 -28.46
CA LYS A 273 12.07 -1.45 -28.83
C LYS A 273 13.14 -1.90 -27.83
N ALA A 274 12.92 -1.67 -26.53
CA ALA A 274 13.88 -2.04 -25.49
C ALA A 274 14.19 -3.54 -25.49
N PHE A 275 13.15 -4.39 -25.68
CA PHE A 275 13.30 -5.84 -25.69
C PHE A 275 13.94 -6.39 -26.99
N SER A 276 13.90 -5.65 -28.10
CA SER A 276 14.57 -6.02 -29.34
C SER A 276 16.07 -5.67 -29.39
N MET A 277 16.53 -4.75 -28.51
CA MET A 277 17.89 -4.21 -28.54
C MET A 277 18.88 -5.06 -27.75
N ALA A 278 20.12 -5.11 -28.19
CA ALA A 278 21.22 -5.68 -27.43
C ALA A 278 21.67 -4.76 -26.29
N PRO A 279 22.24 -5.30 -25.20
CA PRO A 279 22.86 -4.47 -24.15
C PRO A 279 23.94 -3.53 -24.72
N ASN A 280 24.08 -2.37 -24.08
CA ASN A 280 24.99 -1.27 -24.47
C ASN A 280 24.71 -0.67 -25.86
N THR A 281 23.46 -0.77 -26.34
CA THR A 281 23.01 -0.12 -27.58
C THR A 281 22.02 1.02 -27.26
N ILE A 282 21.97 1.99 -28.17
CA ILE A 282 21.09 3.16 -28.13
C ILE A 282 20.10 3.09 -29.27
N SER A 283 18.81 3.31 -28.99
CA SER A 283 17.73 3.25 -29.96
C SER A 283 17.77 4.39 -30.99
N GLU A 284 17.01 4.25 -32.06
CA GLU A 284 16.40 5.39 -32.74
C GLU A 284 15.40 6.07 -31.80
N VAL A 285 14.90 7.24 -32.24
CA VAL A 285 13.82 7.90 -31.52
C VAL A 285 12.57 7.03 -31.56
N VAL A 286 12.02 6.70 -30.39
CA VAL A 286 10.80 5.90 -30.22
C VAL A 286 9.66 6.82 -29.82
N GLU A 287 8.58 6.80 -30.58
CA GLU A 287 7.38 7.57 -30.29
C GLU A 287 6.41 6.76 -29.42
N THR A 288 5.87 7.41 -28.41
CA THR A 288 4.86 6.85 -27.50
C THR A 288 3.80 7.91 -27.19
N PRO A 289 2.69 7.57 -26.52
CA PRO A 289 1.73 8.57 -26.05
C PRO A 289 2.30 9.64 -25.12
N TYR A 290 3.48 9.41 -24.54
CA TYR A 290 4.16 10.39 -23.66
C TYR A 290 5.07 11.35 -24.44
N GLY A 291 5.47 10.99 -25.65
CA GLY A 291 6.38 11.75 -26.50
C GLY A 291 7.47 10.89 -27.10
N TYR A 292 8.63 11.51 -27.29
CA TYR A 292 9.78 10.92 -27.98
C TYR A 292 10.83 10.43 -27.01
N HIS A 293 11.18 9.13 -27.09
CA HIS A 293 12.14 8.47 -26.23
C HIS A 293 13.40 8.11 -26.97
N ILE A 294 14.56 8.27 -26.31
CA ILE A 294 15.83 7.67 -26.69
C ILE A 294 16.16 6.66 -25.61
N ILE A 295 16.32 5.40 -25.98
CA ILE A 295 16.48 4.28 -25.05
C ILE A 295 17.90 3.75 -25.15
N MET A 296 18.55 3.53 -24.00
CA MET A 296 19.81 2.82 -23.89
C MET A 296 19.61 1.58 -23.03
N VAL A 297 19.63 0.41 -23.64
CA VAL A 297 19.61 -0.85 -22.90
C VAL A 297 20.98 -1.05 -22.26
N THR A 298 21.00 -1.32 -20.94
CA THR A 298 22.24 -1.52 -20.18
C THR A 298 22.45 -2.96 -19.77
N ASP A 299 21.37 -3.71 -19.53
CA ASP A 299 21.46 -5.10 -19.08
C ASP A 299 20.19 -5.90 -19.43
N ARG A 300 20.24 -7.22 -19.33
CA ARG A 300 19.12 -8.14 -19.54
C ARG A 300 19.13 -9.25 -18.51
N SER A 301 17.96 -9.68 -18.11
CA SER A 301 17.72 -10.86 -17.31
C SER A 301 16.76 -11.77 -18.05
N GLU A 302 17.18 -12.99 -18.32
CA GLU A 302 16.29 -13.97 -18.95
C GLU A 302 15.19 -14.40 -17.98
N ALA A 303 14.06 -14.84 -18.51
CA ALA A 303 12.99 -15.43 -17.73
C ALA A 303 13.50 -16.67 -16.99
N GLY A 304 12.97 -16.93 -15.84
CA GLY A 304 13.40 -18.07 -15.06
C GLY A 304 12.49 -18.34 -13.87
N THR A 305 12.91 -19.30 -13.06
CA THR A 305 12.26 -19.63 -11.80
C THR A 305 13.26 -19.43 -10.68
N LEU A 306 12.88 -18.71 -9.63
CA LEU A 306 13.68 -18.60 -8.43
C LEU A 306 13.85 -19.99 -7.81
N SER A 307 15.08 -20.45 -7.65
CA SER A 307 15.33 -21.80 -7.09
C SER A 307 14.81 -21.91 -5.67
N PHE A 308 14.43 -23.12 -5.25
CA PHE A 308 14.00 -23.40 -3.88
C PHE A 308 14.99 -22.87 -2.84
N GLU A 309 16.29 -23.13 -3.02
CA GLU A 309 17.33 -22.67 -2.11
C GLU A 309 17.33 -21.14 -1.87
N LYS A 310 17.00 -20.37 -2.92
CA LYS A 310 16.90 -18.91 -2.82
C LYS A 310 15.56 -18.45 -2.20
N ALA A 311 14.51 -19.22 -2.40
CA ALA A 311 13.16 -18.92 -1.92
C ALA A 311 12.89 -19.49 -0.52
N LYS A 312 13.61 -20.53 -0.10
CA LYS A 312 13.37 -21.34 1.09
C LYS A 312 13.13 -20.50 2.35
N LYS A 313 14.02 -19.56 2.65
CA LYS A 313 13.89 -18.72 3.85
C LYS A 313 12.62 -17.87 3.82
N ASP A 314 12.30 -17.28 2.66
CA ASP A 314 11.11 -16.44 2.51
C ASP A 314 9.84 -17.30 2.60
N ILE A 315 9.86 -18.52 2.08
CA ILE A 315 8.75 -19.47 2.19
C ILE A 315 8.52 -19.88 3.63
N ILE A 316 9.59 -20.28 4.35
CA ILE A 316 9.49 -20.64 5.77
C ILE A 316 8.87 -19.48 6.57
N ASN A 317 9.43 -18.28 6.45
CA ASN A 317 8.89 -17.09 7.13
C ASN A 317 7.42 -16.81 6.78
N TYR A 318 7.04 -17.03 5.53
CA TYR A 318 5.66 -16.87 5.07
C TYR A 318 4.71 -17.88 5.72
N LEU A 319 5.07 -19.17 5.70
CA LEU A 319 4.26 -20.24 6.29
C LEU A 319 4.15 -20.08 7.81
N GLU A 320 5.27 -19.81 8.49
CA GLU A 320 5.26 -19.49 9.92
C GLU A 320 4.36 -18.28 10.24
N SER A 321 4.30 -17.28 9.35
CA SER A 321 3.41 -16.13 9.54
C SER A 321 1.94 -16.48 9.41
N LEU A 322 1.58 -17.43 8.53
CA LEU A 322 0.20 -17.94 8.39
C LEU A 322 -0.22 -18.69 9.65
N ASP A 323 0.63 -19.60 10.12
CA ASP A 323 0.36 -20.36 11.34
C ASP A 323 0.19 -19.45 12.57
N LYS A 324 1.01 -18.41 12.67
CA LYS A 324 0.90 -17.40 13.75
C LYS A 324 -0.43 -16.64 13.68
N VAL A 325 -0.90 -16.32 12.48
CA VAL A 325 -2.20 -15.66 12.27
C VAL A 325 -3.34 -16.57 12.75
N ASP A 326 -3.30 -17.86 12.40
CA ASP A 326 -4.33 -18.82 12.80
C ASP A 326 -4.33 -19.06 14.32
N ILE A 327 -3.15 -19.15 14.94
CA ILE A 327 -3.04 -19.27 16.40
C ILE A 327 -3.60 -18.02 17.09
N LEU A 328 -3.26 -16.83 16.60
CA LEU A 328 -3.78 -15.58 17.16
C LEU A 328 -5.30 -15.48 16.99
N LYS A 329 -5.83 -15.84 15.81
CA LYS A 329 -7.27 -15.89 15.55
C LYS A 329 -7.99 -16.79 16.55
N ASN A 330 -7.52 -18.03 16.72
CA ASN A 330 -8.07 -18.97 17.68
C ASN A 330 -7.98 -18.46 19.12
N LYS A 331 -6.87 -17.79 19.47
CA LYS A 331 -6.72 -17.15 20.81
C LYS A 331 -7.73 -16.04 21.03
N ILE A 332 -7.94 -15.17 20.03
CA ILE A 332 -8.93 -14.09 20.09
C ILE A 332 -10.34 -14.65 20.25
N GLU A 333 -10.71 -15.70 19.51
CA GLU A 333 -12.01 -16.37 19.62
C GLU A 333 -12.22 -16.95 21.03
N ASN A 334 -11.19 -17.57 21.61
CA ASN A 334 -11.23 -18.08 22.97
C ASN A 334 -11.39 -16.96 23.98
N LEU A 335 -10.60 -15.90 23.87
CA LEU A 335 -10.69 -14.73 24.76
C LEU A 335 -12.09 -14.10 24.71
N ARG A 336 -12.69 -13.96 23.52
CA ARG A 336 -14.05 -13.45 23.35
C ARG A 336 -15.11 -14.36 24.04
N ARG A 337 -14.97 -15.68 23.90
CA ARG A 337 -15.89 -16.64 24.50
C ARG A 337 -15.81 -16.68 26.01
N GLU A 338 -14.64 -16.45 26.60
CA GLU A 338 -14.39 -16.45 28.04
C GLU A 338 -14.71 -15.12 28.71
N ALA A 339 -14.72 -14.02 27.93
CA ALA A 339 -14.96 -12.69 28.44
C ALA A 339 -16.44 -12.46 28.76
N LYS A 340 -16.70 -11.78 29.89
CA LYS A 340 -18.00 -11.23 30.18
C LYS A 340 -18.12 -9.86 29.52
N ILE A 341 -18.95 -9.75 28.48
CA ILE A 341 -19.16 -8.51 27.73
C ILE A 341 -20.56 -7.99 28.04
N GLU A 342 -20.64 -6.77 28.55
CA GLU A 342 -21.89 -6.07 28.86
C GLU A 342 -21.98 -4.81 27.98
N TYR A 343 -23.09 -4.63 27.28
CA TYR A 343 -23.38 -3.46 26.45
C TYR A 343 -24.34 -2.56 27.23
N PHE A 344 -23.91 -1.33 27.57
CA PHE A 344 -24.72 -0.37 28.30
C PHE A 344 -25.66 0.42 27.40
N ASP A 345 -25.40 0.41 26.08
CA ASP A 345 -26.25 0.99 25.06
C ASP A 345 -26.40 0.02 23.89
N GLU A 346 -27.62 -0.35 23.56
CA GLU A 346 -27.98 -1.31 22.54
C GLU A 346 -27.52 -0.93 21.12
N ASN A 347 -27.23 0.34 20.89
CA ASN A 347 -26.65 0.81 19.62
C ASN A 347 -25.19 0.37 19.41
N TYR A 348 -24.54 -0.15 20.44
CA TYR A 348 -23.18 -0.71 20.39
C TYR A 348 -23.15 -2.24 20.56
N ASN A 349 -24.32 -2.89 20.63
CA ASN A 349 -24.41 -4.35 20.62
C ASN A 349 -24.32 -4.87 19.17
N PRO A 350 -23.29 -5.67 18.82
CA PRO A 350 -23.09 -6.16 17.45
C PRO A 350 -24.31 -6.95 16.92
N GLU A 351 -25.00 -7.72 17.76
CA GLU A 351 -26.19 -8.49 17.34
C GLU A 351 -27.32 -7.57 16.86
N ASN A 352 -27.55 -6.47 17.58
CA ASN A 352 -28.56 -5.48 17.20
C ASN A 352 -28.16 -4.70 15.95
N ILE A 353 -26.87 -4.39 15.81
CA ILE A 353 -26.35 -3.73 14.61
C ILE A 353 -26.49 -4.63 13.40
N GLN A 354 -26.11 -5.91 13.49
CA GLN A 354 -26.29 -6.89 12.41
C GLN A 354 -27.75 -7.05 12.01
N LYS A 355 -28.68 -7.08 12.97
CA LYS A 355 -30.09 -7.09 12.66
C LYS A 355 -30.52 -5.85 11.86
N LYS A 356 -30.09 -4.65 12.28
CA LYS A 356 -30.38 -3.42 11.53
C LYS A 356 -29.80 -3.45 10.13
N ILE A 357 -28.56 -3.99 9.95
CA ILE A 357 -27.94 -4.18 8.63
C ILE A 357 -28.80 -5.10 7.77
N GLN A 358 -29.21 -6.26 8.29
CA GLN A 358 -30.03 -7.22 7.55
C GLN A 358 -31.38 -6.62 7.14
N ASP A 359 -32.02 -5.87 8.03
CA ASP A 359 -33.29 -5.21 7.72
C ASP A 359 -33.10 -4.11 6.65
N SER A 360 -32.04 -3.30 6.74
CA SER A 360 -31.74 -2.26 5.75
C SER A 360 -31.36 -2.82 4.36
N VAL A 361 -30.71 -3.98 4.30
CA VAL A 361 -30.35 -4.65 3.04
C VAL A 361 -31.57 -5.24 2.35
N LYS A 362 -32.57 -5.79 3.10
CA LYS A 362 -33.82 -6.31 2.52
C LYS A 362 -34.61 -5.25 1.80
N ASP A 363 -34.57 -4.01 2.29
CA ASP A 363 -35.36 -2.90 1.77
C ASP A 363 -34.64 -2.12 0.64
N ASN A 364 -33.36 -2.45 0.34
CA ASN A 364 -32.53 -1.75 -0.65
C ASN A 364 -31.81 -2.72 -1.61
N PRO A 365 -32.29 -2.90 -2.85
CA PRO A 365 -31.70 -3.82 -3.84
C PRO A 365 -30.24 -3.50 -4.23
N GLU A 366 -29.82 -2.23 -4.20
CA GLU A 366 -28.45 -1.82 -4.54
C GLU A 366 -27.47 -2.20 -3.41
N ALA A 367 -27.90 -2.09 -2.16
CA ALA A 367 -27.15 -2.55 -1.01
C ALA A 367 -26.99 -4.07 -0.99
N GLN A 368 -28.00 -4.81 -1.46
CA GLN A 368 -27.98 -6.26 -1.56
C GLN A 368 -26.88 -6.77 -2.50
N GLN A 369 -26.71 -6.14 -3.66
CA GLN A 369 -25.69 -6.50 -4.65
C GLN A 369 -24.26 -6.20 -4.16
N THR A 370 -24.11 -5.15 -3.36
CA THR A 370 -22.81 -4.78 -2.75
C THR A 370 -22.43 -5.74 -1.63
N PHE A 371 -23.42 -6.20 -0.85
CA PHE A 371 -23.25 -7.15 0.26
C PHE A 371 -22.82 -8.52 -0.24
N GLU A 372 -23.49 -9.07 -1.27
CA GLU A 372 -23.15 -10.36 -1.90
C GLU A 372 -21.73 -10.37 -2.49
N ASN A 373 -21.29 -9.25 -3.07
CA ASN A 373 -19.94 -9.11 -3.60
C ASN A 373 -18.84 -9.10 -2.53
N GLN A 374 -19.14 -8.67 -1.31
CA GLN A 374 -18.18 -8.68 -0.19
C GLN A 374 -18.10 -10.03 0.51
N GLU A 375 -19.20 -10.76 0.65
CA GLU A 375 -19.17 -12.13 1.19
C GLU A 375 -18.40 -13.09 0.27
N GLY A 376 -18.48 -12.91 -1.04
CA GLY A 376 -17.73 -13.70 -2.03
C GLY A 376 -16.21 -13.44 -2.05
N GLN A 377 -15.73 -12.35 -1.45
CA GLN A 377 -14.30 -12.04 -1.33
C GLN A 377 -13.67 -12.52 -0.01
N ASN A 378 -14.49 -12.92 0.98
CA ASN A 378 -14.05 -13.37 2.30
C ASN A 378 -14.11 -14.92 2.46
N GLN A 379 -14.44 -15.66 1.41
CA GLN A 379 -14.30 -17.13 1.30
C GLN A 379 -13.06 -17.47 0.47
#